data_031d10bc327f575b030906321786703c
#
_entry.id   031d10bc327f575b030906321786703c
#
_cell.length_a   1.000
_cell.length_b   1.000
_cell.length_c   1.000
_cell.angle_alpha   90.00
_cell.angle_beta   90.00
_cell.angle_gamma   90.00
#
_symmetry.space_group_name_H-M   'P 1'
#
loop_
_entity.id
_entity.type
_entity.pdbx_description
1 polymer ?
#
loop_
_entity_poly.entity_id
_entity_poly.type
_entity_poly.pdbx_seq_one_letter_code
_entity_poly.pdbx_strand_id
1 'polypeptide(L)'
;MTSGDARRVARGAWCALVFLLGGCALPPFLREPVPPGRVTLAGTEVVVPARLAGNLLWVEASWEGAGPFRFLVDTGSSVTLVTPALAQRFPGRVRPSGPNLRLRVRGAEGGAIDLPRASLRRLELGGAAFEEVEVLLYDCAPLSAHLGLPVDGVLGFPLFRELLLTLDYPGSRLILRPRTLSAVIPGQPVPADAALRTPLVTVGLGERSLLVLVDSGSAAGFSLNPAGISPRYAVPPRDGALLGTLAGERPQRVARLAEPLRLGGQVIPEPVVDLTDELSALGGALLRQFVVTFDPARDRVFFHRPGEGAPVRMEVRSSGLSFTRTPAYWRVAAVIPGSPAAAAGIVPGELVVRVNGEPVGRWDLARFERLLEGSEPITLTFLEGSTEVEARIAAFNLLP
;
A
#
# COMPACT_ATOMS: atom_id res chain seq x y z
N MET A 1 11.07 -65.54 58.21
CA MET A 1 11.24 -64.58 59.29
C MET A 1 11.18 -63.23 58.59
N THR A 2 10.03 -62.70 58.48
CA THR A 2 9.45 -61.48 59.02
C THR A 2 10.16 -60.28 58.52
N SER A 3 9.67 -59.34 57.85
CA SER A 3 8.44 -58.60 57.90
C SER A 3 8.62 -57.47 56.94
N GLY A 4 7.73 -56.79 56.39
CA GLY A 4 6.56 -56.15 56.85
C GLY A 4 6.39 -54.96 55.90
N ASP A 5 5.36 -55.09 55.19
CA ASP A 5 4.90 -54.09 54.23
C ASP A 5 4.45 -52.82 54.95
N ALA A 6 4.85 -51.66 54.49
CA ALA A 6 4.22 -50.41 54.81
C ALA A 6 3.96 -49.60 53.52
N ARG A 7 2.73 -49.74 53.08
CA ARG A 7 2.14 -48.93 51.98
C ARG A 7 2.10 -47.45 52.43
N ARG A 8 2.89 -46.57 51.81
CA ARG A 8 2.69 -45.13 51.88
C ARG A 8 1.89 -44.63 50.64
N VAL A 9 0.70 -44.21 50.94
CA VAL A 9 -0.19 -43.50 50.04
C VAL A 9 0.47 -42.14 49.75
N ALA A 10 0.95 -41.96 48.50
CA ALA A 10 1.39 -40.68 48.02
C ALA A 10 0.14 -39.84 47.62
N ARG A 11 -0.13 -38.80 48.38
CA ARG A 11 -1.07 -37.74 48.05
C ARG A 11 -0.49 -36.95 46.90
N GLY A 12 -1.16 -36.98 45.74
CA GLY A 12 -0.83 -36.15 44.60
C GLY A 12 -1.01 -34.66 44.96
N ALA A 13 0.08 -33.94 44.96
CA ALA A 13 0.03 -32.49 44.98
C ALA A 13 -0.27 -32.02 43.57
N TRP A 14 -1.43 -31.43 43.37
CA TRP A 14 -1.78 -30.68 42.17
C TRP A 14 -0.95 -29.38 42.19
N CYS A 15 0.14 -29.33 41.45
CA CYS A 15 0.77 -28.08 41.10
C CYS A 15 -0.14 -27.33 40.14
N ALA A 16 -0.86 -26.35 40.65
CA ALA A 16 -1.53 -25.35 39.81
C ALA A 16 -0.42 -24.58 39.10
N LEU A 17 -0.26 -24.86 37.81
CA LEU A 17 0.62 -24.10 36.91
C LEU A 17 -0.08 -22.74 36.66
N VAL A 18 0.29 -21.76 37.48
CA VAL A 18 -0.06 -20.35 37.23
C VAL A 18 0.69 -19.94 35.96
N PHE A 19 0.02 -19.90 34.83
CA PHE A 19 0.46 -19.18 33.65
C PHE A 19 0.53 -17.69 34.03
N LEU A 20 1.67 -17.24 34.48
CA LEU A 20 2.05 -15.85 34.41
C LEU A 20 2.04 -15.48 32.92
N LEU A 21 0.95 -14.88 32.49
CA LEU A 21 0.91 -14.08 31.29
C LEU A 21 1.94 -12.96 31.46
N GLY A 22 3.20 -13.30 31.22
CA GLY A 22 4.22 -12.32 30.96
C GLY A 22 3.77 -11.56 29.73
N GLY A 23 3.17 -10.38 29.94
CA GLY A 23 2.86 -9.49 28.84
C GLY A 23 4.15 -9.33 28.03
N CYS A 24 4.13 -9.73 26.79
CA CYS A 24 5.17 -9.40 25.82
C CYS A 24 5.27 -7.88 25.82
N ALA A 25 6.16 -7.35 26.64
CA ALA A 25 6.49 -5.94 26.58
C ALA A 25 7.08 -5.71 25.19
N LEU A 26 6.30 -5.04 24.34
CA LEU A 26 6.79 -4.59 23.04
C LEU A 26 8.16 -3.94 23.25
N PRO A 27 9.14 -4.23 22.38
CA PRO A 27 10.46 -3.66 22.48
C PRO A 27 10.38 -2.13 22.62
N PRO A 28 11.24 -1.49 23.42
CA PRO A 28 11.14 -0.06 23.74
C PRO A 28 11.12 0.87 22.51
N PHE A 29 11.62 0.43 21.35
CA PHE A 29 11.56 1.18 20.10
C PHE A 29 10.15 1.24 19.47
N LEU A 30 9.19 0.43 19.93
CA LEU A 30 7.78 0.51 19.54
C LEU A 30 6.96 1.43 20.48
N ARG A 31 7.56 1.98 21.52
CA ARG A 31 6.85 2.70 22.61
C ARG A 31 6.89 4.22 22.51
N GLU A 32 7.75 4.81 21.69
CA GLU A 32 7.69 6.26 21.51
C GLU A 32 6.63 6.61 20.47
N PRO A 33 5.48 7.16 20.89
CA PRO A 33 4.52 7.67 19.94
C PRO A 33 5.16 8.85 19.21
N VAL A 34 5.30 8.74 17.89
CA VAL A 34 5.47 9.93 17.04
C VAL A 34 4.17 10.70 17.19
N PRO A 35 4.15 11.85 17.87
CA PRO A 35 2.92 12.61 18.02
C PRO A 35 2.46 13.00 16.62
N PRO A 36 1.16 12.83 16.28
CA PRO A 36 0.62 13.46 15.09
C PRO A 36 0.77 14.95 15.29
N GLY A 37 1.15 15.66 14.23
CA GLY A 37 1.09 17.10 14.26
C GLY A 37 -0.32 17.56 14.64
N ARG A 38 -0.43 18.74 15.23
CA ARG A 38 -1.76 19.34 15.49
C ARG A 38 -2.42 19.60 14.16
N VAL A 39 -3.67 19.21 14.02
CA VAL A 39 -4.43 19.41 12.80
C VAL A 39 -5.51 20.49 13.00
N THR A 40 -5.61 21.39 12.04
CA THR A 40 -6.70 22.36 11.91
C THR A 40 -7.35 22.24 10.54
N LEU A 41 -8.67 22.30 10.49
CA LEU A 41 -9.44 22.27 9.26
C LEU A 41 -10.07 23.66 9.03
N ALA A 42 -10.09 24.15 7.80
CA ALA A 42 -10.73 25.40 7.43
C ALA A 42 -12.27 25.37 7.54
N GLY A 43 -12.85 24.17 7.78
CA GLY A 43 -14.30 23.97 7.93
C GLY A 43 -14.61 22.60 8.52
N THR A 44 -15.88 22.22 8.50
CA THR A 44 -16.33 20.90 8.98
C THR A 44 -15.95 19.76 8.03
N GLU A 45 -15.56 20.10 6.81
CA GLU A 45 -15.11 19.18 5.79
C GLU A 45 -14.06 19.86 4.92
N VAL A 46 -12.98 19.14 4.63
CA VAL A 46 -11.95 19.54 3.65
C VAL A 46 -11.87 18.45 2.59
N VAL A 47 -12.08 18.83 1.34
CA VAL A 47 -11.93 17.95 0.18
C VAL A 47 -10.62 18.27 -0.51
N VAL A 48 -9.75 17.27 -0.63
CA VAL A 48 -8.46 17.37 -1.29
C VAL A 48 -8.51 16.57 -2.59
N PRO A 49 -8.31 17.19 -3.76
CA PRO A 49 -8.20 16.46 -5.02
C PRO A 49 -7.06 15.45 -4.95
N ALA A 50 -7.32 14.25 -5.45
CA ALA A 50 -6.33 13.18 -5.53
C ALA A 50 -6.24 12.61 -6.94
N ARG A 51 -5.20 11.86 -7.21
CA ARG A 51 -5.00 11.14 -8.46
C ARG A 51 -4.52 9.72 -8.20
N LEU A 52 -4.70 8.84 -9.17
CA LEU A 52 -4.21 7.46 -9.12
C LEU A 52 -3.06 7.28 -10.11
N ALA A 53 -2.00 6.60 -9.66
CA ALA A 53 -0.93 6.10 -10.49
C ALA A 53 -0.51 4.73 -9.97
N GLY A 54 -0.57 3.69 -10.79
CA GLY A 54 -0.25 2.31 -10.37
C GLY A 54 -1.11 1.83 -9.21
N ASN A 55 -2.40 2.20 -9.17
CA ASN A 55 -3.33 1.96 -8.06
C ASN A 55 -3.00 2.69 -6.73
N LEU A 56 -1.96 3.50 -6.71
CA LEU A 56 -1.57 4.32 -5.57
C LEU A 56 -2.26 5.68 -5.63
N LEU A 57 -2.80 6.12 -4.49
CA LEU A 57 -3.46 7.41 -4.36
C LEU A 57 -2.45 8.48 -3.95
N TRP A 58 -2.34 9.56 -4.71
CA TRP A 58 -1.48 10.68 -4.39
C TRP A 58 -2.20 12.01 -4.42
N VAL A 59 -1.67 12.94 -3.65
CA VAL A 59 -2.20 14.30 -3.47
C VAL A 59 -1.11 15.33 -3.64
N GLU A 60 -1.51 16.57 -3.90
CA GLU A 60 -0.62 17.72 -3.82
C GLU A 60 -0.73 18.37 -2.44
N ALA A 61 0.41 18.60 -1.82
CA ALA A 61 0.55 19.28 -0.54
C ALA A 61 1.46 20.49 -0.65
N SER A 62 1.25 21.47 0.22
CA SER A 62 2.18 22.59 0.41
C SER A 62 2.95 22.39 1.70
N TRP A 63 4.20 22.86 1.71
CA TRP A 63 5.04 22.89 2.90
C TRP A 63 5.49 24.32 3.15
N GLU A 64 5.13 24.89 4.30
CA GLU A 64 5.42 26.27 4.67
C GLU A 64 4.99 27.28 3.58
N GLY A 65 3.85 27.03 2.95
CA GLY A 65 3.32 27.84 1.86
C GLY A 65 4.02 27.66 0.50
N ALA A 66 5.02 26.78 0.40
CA ALA A 66 5.66 26.44 -0.87
C ALA A 66 5.08 25.12 -1.42
N GLY A 67 5.05 24.96 -2.72
CA GLY A 67 4.54 23.77 -3.39
C GLY A 67 3.94 24.08 -4.78
N PRO A 68 3.13 23.20 -5.35
CA PRO A 68 2.73 21.91 -4.77
C PRO A 68 3.85 20.86 -4.81
N PHE A 69 3.83 19.97 -3.82
CA PHE A 69 4.64 18.76 -3.74
C PHE A 69 3.75 17.54 -3.78
N ARG A 70 4.25 16.43 -4.34
CA ARG A 70 3.49 15.21 -4.53
C ARG A 70 3.73 14.20 -3.42
N PHE A 71 2.68 13.86 -2.72
CA PHE A 71 2.72 12.88 -1.66
C PHE A 71 1.80 11.70 -1.95
N LEU A 72 2.30 10.49 -1.76
CA LEU A 72 1.45 9.30 -1.70
C LEU A 72 0.69 9.27 -0.36
N VAL A 73 -0.54 8.79 -0.39
CA VAL A 73 -1.32 8.51 0.82
C VAL A 73 -1.19 7.03 1.12
N ASP A 74 -0.56 6.70 2.25
CA ASP A 74 -0.19 5.34 2.61
C ASP A 74 -0.73 5.00 4.00
N THR A 75 -1.90 4.34 4.04
CA THR A 75 -2.50 3.89 5.29
C THR A 75 -1.78 2.68 5.91
N GLY A 76 -0.96 1.98 5.13
CA GLY A 76 -0.10 0.90 5.60
C GLY A 76 1.17 1.39 6.29
N SER A 77 1.54 2.66 6.08
CA SER A 77 2.71 3.25 6.73
C SER A 77 2.40 3.80 8.12
N SER A 78 3.19 3.40 9.10
CA SER A 78 3.16 3.94 10.47
C SER A 78 3.94 5.24 10.64
N VAL A 79 4.51 5.80 9.58
CA VAL A 79 5.33 7.00 9.57
C VAL A 79 5.08 7.84 8.33
N THR A 80 5.26 9.16 8.44
CA THR A 80 5.29 10.06 7.27
C THR A 80 6.73 10.18 6.78
N LEU A 81 6.93 10.11 5.45
CA LEU A 81 8.24 10.19 4.81
C LEU A 81 8.33 11.45 3.98
N VAL A 82 9.52 12.04 3.93
CA VAL A 82 9.87 13.17 3.06
C VAL A 82 11.22 12.89 2.41
N THR A 83 11.36 13.23 1.12
CA THR A 83 12.64 13.02 0.45
C THR A 83 13.70 13.98 0.97
N PRO A 84 14.98 13.55 1.09
CA PRO A 84 16.09 14.45 1.42
C PRO A 84 16.19 15.64 0.48
N ALA A 85 15.89 15.44 -0.81
CA ALA A 85 15.90 16.50 -1.82
C ALA A 85 14.87 17.60 -1.51
N LEU A 86 13.66 17.22 -1.08
CA LEU A 86 12.66 18.20 -0.64
C LEU A 86 13.08 18.87 0.65
N ALA A 87 13.58 18.11 1.63
CA ALA A 87 14.02 18.65 2.92
C ALA A 87 15.15 19.71 2.75
N GLN A 88 16.09 19.50 1.84
CA GLN A 88 17.19 20.42 1.55
C GLN A 88 16.73 21.76 0.95
N ARG A 89 15.55 21.83 0.34
CA ARG A 89 14.97 23.09 -0.16
C ARG A 89 14.54 24.04 0.96
N PHE A 90 14.43 23.54 2.19
CA PHE A 90 13.98 24.30 3.35
C PHE A 90 15.01 24.26 4.49
N PRO A 91 16.25 24.77 4.28
CA PRO A 91 17.28 24.76 5.31
C PRO A 91 16.82 25.52 6.55
N GLY A 92 17.03 24.94 7.74
CA GLY A 92 16.62 25.50 9.02
C GLY A 92 15.13 25.32 9.37
N ARG A 93 14.31 24.79 8.46
CA ARG A 93 12.89 24.45 8.73
C ARG A 93 12.69 22.96 8.97
N VAL A 94 13.65 22.14 8.57
CA VAL A 94 13.74 20.72 8.93
C VAL A 94 14.59 20.64 10.18
N ARG A 95 13.97 20.29 11.29
CA ARG A 95 14.68 20.17 12.58
C ARG A 95 14.87 18.68 12.87
N PRO A 96 16.11 18.27 13.25
CA PRO A 96 16.29 16.95 13.86
C PRO A 96 15.33 16.80 15.04
N SER A 97 14.63 15.68 15.13
CA SER A 97 13.54 15.49 16.09
C SER A 97 13.79 14.29 17.01
N GLY A 98 13.41 14.45 18.29
CA GLY A 98 13.45 13.41 19.30
C GLY A 98 14.81 13.12 19.92
N PRO A 99 14.86 12.31 21.00
CA PRO A 99 16.08 11.97 21.71
C PRO A 99 17.05 11.14 20.86
N ASN A 100 16.54 10.36 19.91
CA ASN A 100 17.31 9.64 18.92
C ASN A 100 17.10 10.30 17.56
N LEU A 101 18.15 10.80 16.95
CA LEU A 101 18.12 11.47 15.63
C LEU A 101 17.80 10.51 14.46
N ARG A 102 17.73 9.23 14.73
CA ARG A 102 17.37 8.19 13.76
C ARG A 102 16.33 7.26 14.36
N LEU A 103 15.42 6.79 13.53
CA LEU A 103 14.43 5.77 13.89
C LEU A 103 14.65 4.52 13.04
N ARG A 104 14.69 3.37 13.69
CA ARG A 104 14.72 2.08 13.00
C ARG A 104 13.31 1.72 12.56
N VAL A 105 13.11 1.59 11.27
CA VAL A 105 11.85 1.18 10.67
C VAL A 105 12.01 -0.13 9.93
N ARG A 106 10.96 -0.94 9.93
CA ARG A 106 10.89 -2.14 9.11
C ARG A 106 10.23 -1.77 7.79
N GLY A 107 10.91 -2.06 6.69
CA GLY A 107 10.32 -1.94 5.36
C GLY A 107 9.35 -3.08 5.07
N ALA A 108 8.53 -2.92 4.05
CA ALA A 108 7.58 -3.93 3.60
C ALA A 108 8.26 -5.25 3.16
N GLU A 109 9.56 -5.22 2.88
CA GLU A 109 10.35 -6.41 2.49
C GLU A 109 11.10 -7.04 3.67
N GLY A 110 10.65 -6.78 4.92
CA GLY A 110 11.19 -7.39 6.13
C GLY A 110 12.53 -6.84 6.61
N GLY A 111 13.23 -6.04 5.81
CA GLY A 111 14.48 -5.38 6.19
C GLY A 111 14.25 -4.24 7.18
N ALA A 112 15.18 -4.03 8.12
CA ALA A 112 15.15 -2.88 9.02
C ALA A 112 16.19 -1.85 8.60
N ILE A 113 15.78 -0.59 8.47
CA ILE A 113 16.66 0.53 8.13
C ILE A 113 16.55 1.62 9.18
N ASP A 114 17.67 2.30 9.43
CA ASP A 114 17.72 3.44 10.33
C ASP A 114 17.58 4.72 9.50
N LEU A 115 16.48 5.46 9.70
CA LEU A 115 16.17 6.68 8.97
C LEU A 115 16.33 7.92 9.84
N PRO A 116 16.87 9.02 9.29
CA PRO A 116 16.94 10.29 10.00
C PRO A 116 15.54 10.80 10.35
N ARG A 117 15.35 11.25 11.60
CA ARG A 117 14.11 11.89 12.05
C ARG A 117 14.19 13.39 11.84
N ALA A 118 13.08 13.97 11.47
CA ALA A 118 12.92 15.41 11.31
C ALA A 118 11.52 15.84 11.73
N SER A 119 11.32 17.12 11.95
CA SER A 119 10.00 17.73 12.14
C SER A 119 9.76 18.78 11.06
N LEU A 120 8.56 18.74 10.47
CA LEU A 120 8.03 19.78 9.59
C LEU A 120 7.16 20.70 10.42
N ARG A 121 7.43 21.99 10.38
CA ARG A 121 6.63 22.95 11.13
C ARG A 121 5.17 23.00 10.66
N ARG A 122 4.93 23.01 9.33
CA ARG A 122 3.61 23.12 8.75
C ARG A 122 3.50 22.43 7.40
N LEU A 123 2.63 21.45 7.31
CA LEU A 123 2.23 20.77 6.07
C LEU A 123 0.76 21.07 5.80
N GLU A 124 0.40 21.39 4.58
CA GLU A 124 -0.95 21.79 4.19
C GLU A 124 -1.49 20.89 3.09
N LEU A 125 -2.71 20.38 3.29
CA LEU A 125 -3.47 19.59 2.33
C LEU A 125 -4.79 20.31 2.06
N GLY A 126 -4.87 21.08 0.98
CA GLY A 126 -6.04 21.92 0.74
C GLY A 126 -6.32 22.85 1.93
N GLY A 127 -7.52 22.75 2.51
CA GLY A 127 -7.91 23.53 3.71
C GLY A 127 -7.54 22.87 5.05
N ALA A 128 -6.74 21.81 5.07
CA ALA A 128 -6.23 21.18 6.28
C ALA A 128 -4.78 21.56 6.51
N ALA A 129 -4.45 21.99 7.73
CA ALA A 129 -3.07 22.30 8.13
C ALA A 129 -2.64 21.38 9.27
N PHE A 130 -1.47 20.78 9.12
CA PHE A 130 -0.84 19.90 10.08
C PHE A 130 0.43 20.59 10.58
N GLU A 131 0.53 20.80 11.89
CA GLU A 131 1.67 21.50 12.52
C GLU A 131 2.52 20.54 13.32
N GLU A 132 3.85 20.78 13.33
CA GLU A 132 4.84 19.98 14.04
C GLU A 132 4.78 18.49 13.66
N VAL A 133 4.74 18.23 12.34
CA VAL A 133 4.65 16.87 11.79
C VAL A 133 6.00 16.18 11.89
N GLU A 134 6.09 15.10 12.64
CA GLU A 134 7.27 14.25 12.61
C GLU A 134 7.34 13.44 11.32
N VAL A 135 8.52 13.43 10.71
CA VAL A 135 8.80 12.73 9.47
C VAL A 135 10.12 11.99 9.54
N LEU A 136 10.28 11.00 8.66
CA LEU A 136 11.57 10.38 8.40
C LEU A 136 12.04 10.78 7.01
N LEU A 137 13.34 10.97 6.86
CA LEU A 137 13.95 11.29 5.57
C LEU A 137 14.24 9.98 4.82
N TYR A 138 13.61 9.81 3.65
CA TYR A 138 13.76 8.63 2.82
C TYR A 138 13.79 8.99 1.33
N ASP A 139 14.67 8.34 0.56
CA ASP A 139 14.75 8.55 -0.88
C ASP A 139 13.65 7.76 -1.61
N CYS A 140 12.71 8.48 -2.21
CA CYS A 140 11.62 7.91 -3.01
C CYS A 140 11.96 7.78 -4.51
N ALA A 141 13.22 7.97 -4.92
CA ALA A 141 13.62 7.90 -6.32
C ALA A 141 13.29 6.56 -7.01
N PRO A 142 13.45 5.38 -6.36
CA PRO A 142 13.07 4.12 -6.99
C PRO A 142 11.58 4.05 -7.33
N LEU A 143 10.71 4.47 -6.40
CA LEU A 143 9.26 4.52 -6.61
C LEU A 143 8.88 5.57 -7.67
N SER A 144 9.55 6.73 -7.67
CA SER A 144 9.36 7.76 -8.70
C SER A 144 9.68 7.23 -10.10
N ALA A 145 10.76 6.47 -10.25
CA ALA A 145 11.15 5.84 -11.51
C ALA A 145 10.16 4.76 -11.96
N HIS A 146 9.61 3.98 -11.01
CA HIS A 146 8.58 2.99 -11.32
C HIS A 146 7.29 3.67 -11.81
N LEU A 147 6.82 4.71 -11.12
CA LEU A 147 5.59 5.42 -11.46
C LEU A 147 5.72 6.33 -12.68
N GLY A 148 6.94 6.76 -13.02
CA GLY A 148 7.20 7.76 -14.05
C GLY A 148 6.78 9.17 -13.65
N LEU A 149 6.68 9.44 -12.35
CA LEU A 149 6.35 10.74 -11.78
C LEU A 149 7.14 10.99 -10.48
N PRO A 150 7.53 12.25 -10.19
CA PRO A 150 8.21 12.57 -8.95
C PRO A 150 7.33 12.32 -7.73
N VAL A 151 7.89 11.68 -6.70
CA VAL A 151 7.31 11.48 -5.38
C VAL A 151 8.17 12.21 -4.36
N ASP A 152 7.60 13.25 -3.74
CA ASP A 152 8.29 14.08 -2.75
C ASP A 152 8.20 13.53 -1.32
N GLY A 153 7.24 12.62 -1.09
CA GLY A 153 7.08 11.96 0.19
C GLY A 153 5.86 11.04 0.27
N VAL A 154 5.60 10.52 1.47
CA VAL A 154 4.52 9.60 1.78
C VAL A 154 3.82 10.07 3.05
N LEU A 155 2.51 10.25 3.00
CA LEU A 155 1.68 10.59 4.15
C LEU A 155 1.23 9.30 4.83
N GLY A 156 1.83 8.99 5.98
CA GLY A 156 1.48 7.82 6.76
C GLY A 156 0.17 7.97 7.55
N PHE A 157 -0.45 6.85 7.89
CA PHE A 157 -1.74 6.83 8.59
C PHE A 157 -1.78 7.63 9.91
N PRO A 158 -0.72 7.68 10.74
CA PRO A 158 -0.74 8.46 11.98
C PRO A 158 -0.98 9.96 11.78
N LEU A 159 -0.68 10.51 10.60
CA LEU A 159 -0.98 11.91 10.30
C LEU A 159 -2.49 12.21 10.39
N PHE A 160 -3.33 11.23 10.07
CA PHE A 160 -4.78 11.37 9.98
C PHE A 160 -5.57 10.87 11.19
N ARG A 161 -4.90 10.35 12.23
CA ARG A 161 -5.59 9.68 13.36
C ARG A 161 -6.51 10.59 14.18
N GLU A 162 -6.33 11.91 14.09
CA GLU A 162 -7.20 12.89 14.75
C GLU A 162 -8.38 13.31 13.85
N LEU A 163 -8.51 12.67 12.69
CA LEU A 163 -9.51 12.97 11.67
C LEU A 163 -10.34 11.72 11.33
N LEU A 164 -11.52 11.97 10.82
CA LEU A 164 -12.25 11.02 10.00
C LEU A 164 -11.68 11.15 8.58
N LEU A 165 -10.89 10.16 8.16
CA LEU A 165 -10.24 10.12 6.84
C LEU A 165 -11.10 9.30 5.88
N THR A 166 -11.47 9.88 4.74
CA THR A 166 -12.10 9.15 3.65
C THR A 166 -11.24 9.18 2.41
N LEU A 167 -10.88 8.00 1.90
CA LEU A 167 -10.27 7.80 0.59
C LEU A 167 -11.40 7.50 -0.40
N ASP A 168 -11.84 8.50 -1.13
CA ASP A 168 -12.85 8.36 -2.18
C ASP A 168 -12.13 8.08 -3.51
N TYR A 169 -11.79 6.81 -3.74
CA TYR A 169 -11.10 6.40 -4.95
C TYR A 169 -11.93 6.66 -6.23
N PRO A 170 -13.22 6.27 -6.29
CA PRO A 170 -14.06 6.59 -7.46
C PRO A 170 -14.18 8.09 -7.73
N GLY A 171 -14.25 8.90 -6.68
CA GLY A 171 -14.31 10.36 -6.77
C GLY A 171 -12.94 11.03 -6.90
N SER A 172 -11.85 10.28 -6.86
CA SER A 172 -10.47 10.78 -6.96
C SER A 172 -10.19 11.91 -5.97
N ARG A 173 -10.46 11.68 -4.68
CA ARG A 173 -10.30 12.70 -3.63
C ARG A 173 -10.09 12.09 -2.24
N LEU A 174 -9.43 12.86 -1.36
CA LEU A 174 -9.47 12.66 0.08
C LEU A 174 -10.53 13.58 0.68
N ILE A 175 -11.22 13.10 1.70
CA ILE A 175 -12.14 13.93 2.50
C ILE A 175 -11.68 13.83 3.95
N LEU A 176 -11.43 14.99 4.55
CA LEU A 176 -10.97 15.13 5.92
C LEU A 176 -12.06 15.82 6.74
N ARG A 177 -12.48 15.19 7.84
CA ARG A 177 -13.47 15.74 8.76
C ARG A 177 -12.96 15.60 10.21
N PRO A 178 -13.44 16.45 11.15
CA PRO A 178 -13.14 16.25 12.56
C PRO A 178 -13.62 14.87 13.02
N ARG A 179 -12.78 14.15 13.78
CA ARG A 179 -13.13 12.80 14.30
C ARG A 179 -14.33 12.81 15.26
N THR A 180 -14.66 13.98 15.83
CA THR A 180 -15.80 14.19 16.71
C THR A 180 -17.12 14.35 15.97
N LEU A 181 -17.07 14.48 14.63
CA LEU A 181 -18.26 14.67 13.83
C LEU A 181 -19.14 13.42 13.90
N SER A 182 -20.37 13.57 14.38
CA SER A 182 -21.39 12.53 14.33
C SER A 182 -22.03 12.53 12.94
N ALA A 183 -21.41 11.82 12.00
CA ALA A 183 -21.92 11.69 10.63
C ALA A 183 -22.35 10.25 10.37
N VAL A 184 -23.40 10.08 9.57
CA VAL A 184 -23.72 8.77 8.99
C VAL A 184 -22.69 8.46 7.92
N ILE A 185 -21.89 7.44 8.16
CA ILE A 185 -20.88 6.97 7.22
C ILE A 185 -21.50 5.84 6.39
N PRO A 186 -21.53 5.95 5.05
CA PRO A 186 -22.02 4.86 4.19
C PRO A 186 -21.19 3.60 4.30
N GLY A 187 -21.85 2.44 4.18
CA GLY A 187 -21.23 1.12 4.25
C GLY A 187 -21.39 0.46 5.61
N GLN A 188 -21.00 -0.81 5.68
CA GLN A 188 -21.01 -1.55 6.94
C GLN A 188 -19.69 -1.33 7.69
N PRO A 189 -19.74 -1.04 9.01
CA PRO A 189 -18.53 -0.89 9.81
C PRO A 189 -17.81 -2.22 9.97
N VAL A 190 -16.52 -2.23 9.73
CA VAL A 190 -15.61 -3.32 10.04
C VAL A 190 -14.78 -2.90 11.23
N PRO A 191 -14.75 -3.68 12.34
CA PRO A 191 -13.87 -3.40 13.45
C PRO A 191 -12.42 -3.33 12.99
N ALA A 192 -11.68 -2.35 13.47
CA ALA A 192 -10.30 -2.12 13.13
C ALA A 192 -9.45 -2.06 14.41
N ASP A 193 -8.24 -2.58 14.32
CA ASP A 193 -7.21 -2.41 15.34
C ASP A 193 -6.14 -1.46 14.80
N ALA A 194 -6.00 -0.30 15.41
CA ALA A 194 -4.97 0.68 15.07
C ALA A 194 -3.84 0.74 16.11
N ALA A 195 -3.73 -0.24 17.00
CA ALA A 195 -2.69 -0.29 18.05
C ALA A 195 -1.27 -0.27 17.46
N LEU A 196 -1.09 -0.80 16.23
CA LEU A 196 0.17 -0.78 15.49
C LEU A 196 0.34 0.48 14.63
N ARG A 197 -0.51 1.50 14.82
CA ARG A 197 -0.53 2.76 14.05
C ARG A 197 -0.90 2.62 12.57
N THR A 198 -1.41 1.47 12.19
CA THR A 198 -1.93 1.17 10.85
C THR A 198 -3.24 0.41 11.00
N PRO A 199 -4.21 0.58 10.09
CA PRO A 199 -5.55 0.03 10.26
C PRO A 199 -5.57 -1.46 9.89
N LEU A 200 -5.64 -2.33 10.89
CA LEU A 200 -5.86 -3.76 10.73
C LEU A 200 -7.36 -4.07 10.83
N VAL A 201 -7.88 -4.83 9.89
CA VAL A 201 -9.28 -5.25 9.87
C VAL A 201 -9.39 -6.76 9.74
N THR A 202 -10.51 -7.32 10.23
CA THR A 202 -10.81 -8.74 10.02
C THR A 202 -11.66 -8.91 8.77
N VAL A 203 -11.19 -9.76 7.85
CA VAL A 203 -11.92 -10.18 6.64
C VAL A 203 -12.24 -11.66 6.67
N GLY A 204 -13.31 -12.06 5.99
CA GLY A 204 -13.63 -13.48 5.78
C GLY A 204 -12.98 -13.98 4.49
N LEU A 205 -12.30 -15.14 4.54
CA LEU A 205 -11.83 -15.87 3.36
C LEU A 205 -12.39 -17.29 3.40
N GLY A 206 -13.39 -17.55 2.55
CA GLY A 206 -14.19 -18.77 2.68
C GLY A 206 -14.87 -18.85 4.05
N GLU A 207 -14.51 -19.84 4.85
CA GLU A 207 -15.00 -20.05 6.23
C GLU A 207 -14.04 -19.51 7.31
N ARG A 208 -12.91 -18.95 6.90
CA ARG A 208 -11.86 -18.45 7.80
C ARG A 208 -11.96 -16.94 7.99
N SER A 209 -11.43 -16.47 9.09
CA SER A 209 -11.21 -15.04 9.36
C SER A 209 -9.72 -14.75 9.32
N LEU A 210 -9.33 -13.68 8.62
CA LEU A 210 -7.95 -13.22 8.51
C LEU A 210 -7.86 -11.77 9.00
N LEU A 211 -6.80 -11.48 9.75
CA LEU A 211 -6.45 -10.10 10.07
C LEU A 211 -5.59 -9.55 8.93
N VAL A 212 -6.01 -8.45 8.34
CA VAL A 212 -5.37 -7.85 7.17
C VAL A 212 -5.19 -6.35 7.35
N LEU A 213 -4.13 -5.82 6.77
CA LEU A 213 -3.87 -4.39 6.73
C LEU A 213 -4.71 -3.73 5.62
N VAL A 214 -5.29 -2.56 5.89
CA VAL A 214 -5.86 -1.71 4.83
C VAL A 214 -4.77 -0.75 4.38
N ASP A 215 -4.20 -1.03 3.19
CA ASP A 215 -2.94 -0.46 2.74
C ASP A 215 -3.09 0.27 1.40
N SER A 216 -3.34 1.58 1.47
CA SER A 216 -3.39 2.43 0.27
C SER A 216 -2.01 2.68 -0.37
N GLY A 217 -0.92 2.34 0.31
CA GLY A 217 0.45 2.39 -0.22
C GLY A 217 0.86 1.15 -1.02
N SER A 218 0.03 0.10 -1.05
CA SER A 218 0.25 -1.08 -1.87
C SER A 218 -0.50 -0.98 -3.20
N ALA A 219 0.19 -1.17 -4.33
CA ALA A 219 -0.43 -1.23 -5.65
C ALA A 219 -1.16 -2.55 -5.95
N ALA A 220 -0.93 -3.60 -5.16
CA ALA A 220 -1.58 -4.90 -5.28
C ALA A 220 -3.10 -4.82 -4.96
N GLY A 221 -3.84 -5.89 -5.27
CA GLY A 221 -5.24 -6.01 -4.87
C GLY A 221 -5.38 -6.57 -3.45
N PHE A 222 -5.25 -7.88 -3.32
CA PHE A 222 -5.20 -8.56 -2.03
C PHE A 222 -3.85 -9.26 -1.91
N SER A 223 -2.93 -8.70 -1.15
CA SER A 223 -1.70 -9.40 -0.78
C SER A 223 -2.02 -10.45 0.28
N LEU A 224 -1.75 -11.72 -0.01
CA LEU A 224 -2.07 -12.84 0.85
C LEU A 224 -0.81 -13.54 1.32
N ASN A 225 -0.60 -13.57 2.64
CA ASN A 225 0.37 -14.46 3.25
C ASN A 225 -0.28 -15.84 3.44
N PRO A 226 0.17 -16.87 2.73
CA PRO A 226 -0.41 -18.20 2.84
C PRO A 226 0.06 -18.96 4.09
N ALA A 227 0.97 -18.43 4.90
CA ALA A 227 1.48 -19.10 6.09
C ALA A 227 0.33 -19.42 7.08
N GLY A 228 0.23 -20.66 7.47
CA GLY A 228 -0.82 -21.15 8.39
C GLY A 228 -2.20 -21.33 7.75
N ILE A 229 -2.33 -21.09 6.45
CA ILE A 229 -3.55 -21.36 5.68
C ILE A 229 -3.22 -22.20 4.45
N SER A 230 -4.22 -22.93 3.94
CA SER A 230 -4.10 -23.69 2.69
C SER A 230 -5.16 -23.16 1.72
N PRO A 231 -4.84 -22.06 0.98
CA PRO A 231 -5.81 -21.46 0.08
C PRO A 231 -6.10 -22.38 -1.10
N ARG A 232 -7.38 -22.45 -1.51
CA ARG A 232 -7.78 -23.15 -2.73
C ARG A 232 -7.73 -22.17 -3.90
N TYR A 233 -7.10 -22.58 -4.98
CA TYR A 233 -6.91 -21.77 -6.18
C TYR A 233 -7.85 -22.20 -7.30
N ALA A 234 -8.57 -21.26 -7.88
CA ALA A 234 -9.24 -21.41 -9.17
C ALA A 234 -8.21 -21.32 -10.31
N VAL A 235 -7.25 -20.37 -10.20
CA VAL A 235 -6.07 -20.31 -11.05
C VAL A 235 -4.82 -20.34 -10.15
N PRO A 236 -3.94 -21.35 -10.32
CA PRO A 236 -2.77 -21.52 -9.47
C PRO A 236 -1.77 -20.37 -9.61
N PRO A 237 -0.85 -20.19 -8.63
CA PRO A 237 0.12 -19.12 -8.66
C PRO A 237 1.02 -19.15 -9.90
N ARG A 238 1.18 -17.98 -10.51
CA ARG A 238 2.09 -17.71 -11.63
C ARG A 238 2.81 -16.38 -11.47
N ASP A 239 3.87 -16.21 -12.24
CA ASP A 239 4.64 -14.96 -12.23
C ASP A 239 3.80 -13.81 -12.79
N GLY A 240 3.87 -12.68 -12.11
CA GLY A 240 3.21 -11.42 -12.48
C GLY A 240 4.22 -10.36 -12.90
N ALA A 241 3.76 -9.12 -12.90
CA ALA A 241 4.59 -7.95 -13.16
C ALA A 241 5.51 -7.65 -11.97
N LEU A 242 6.42 -6.68 -12.13
CA LEU A 242 7.09 -6.07 -11.00
C LEU A 242 6.17 -5.05 -10.34
N LEU A 243 6.10 -5.06 -9.02
CA LEU A 243 5.48 -3.99 -8.23
C LEU A 243 6.55 -3.01 -7.77
N GLY A 244 6.26 -1.73 -7.95
CA GLY A 244 7.05 -0.67 -7.35
C GLY A 244 6.81 -0.58 -5.85
N THR A 245 7.89 -0.56 -5.09
CA THR A 245 7.90 -0.32 -3.65
C THR A 245 8.81 0.85 -3.32
N LEU A 246 8.80 1.33 -2.09
CA LEU A 246 9.76 2.34 -1.64
C LEU A 246 11.20 1.83 -1.73
N ALA A 247 11.44 0.55 -1.49
CA ALA A 247 12.77 -0.06 -1.54
C ALA A 247 13.24 -0.39 -2.97
N GLY A 248 12.34 -0.34 -3.97
CA GLY A 248 12.61 -0.70 -5.36
C GLY A 248 11.47 -1.47 -5.98
N GLU A 249 11.79 -2.47 -6.78
CA GLU A 249 10.80 -3.31 -7.46
C GLU A 249 10.87 -4.74 -6.93
N ARG A 250 9.72 -5.35 -6.67
CA ARG A 250 9.62 -6.76 -6.32
C ARG A 250 8.79 -7.54 -7.33
N PRO A 251 9.15 -8.80 -7.63
CA PRO A 251 8.34 -9.65 -8.48
C PRO A 251 7.03 -10.03 -7.78
N GLN A 252 5.94 -10.07 -8.55
CA GLN A 252 4.66 -10.60 -8.10
C GLN A 252 4.56 -12.09 -8.36
N ARG A 253 3.86 -12.79 -7.44
CA ARG A 253 3.28 -14.11 -7.70
C ARG A 253 1.78 -14.02 -7.52
N VAL A 254 1.06 -14.03 -8.62
CA VAL A 254 -0.38 -13.81 -8.64
C VAL A 254 -1.15 -15.11 -8.82
N ALA A 255 -2.30 -15.20 -8.17
CA ALA A 255 -3.21 -16.34 -8.27
C ALA A 255 -4.66 -15.87 -8.20
N ARG A 256 -5.61 -16.71 -8.61
CA ARG A 256 -7.03 -16.50 -8.36
C ARG A 256 -7.50 -17.53 -7.34
N LEU A 257 -8.11 -17.08 -6.25
CA LEU A 257 -8.65 -18.00 -5.25
C LEU A 257 -10.01 -18.53 -5.71
N ALA A 258 -10.33 -19.75 -5.29
CA ALA A 258 -11.67 -20.34 -5.43
C ALA A 258 -12.61 -19.92 -4.29
N GLU A 259 -12.05 -19.38 -3.20
CA GLU A 259 -12.79 -18.98 -1.99
C GLU A 259 -13.13 -17.49 -2.06
N PRO A 260 -14.36 -17.08 -1.73
CA PRO A 260 -14.73 -15.67 -1.74
C PRO A 260 -14.09 -14.92 -0.57
N LEU A 261 -13.73 -13.68 -0.83
CA LEU A 261 -13.33 -12.69 0.19
C LEU A 261 -14.55 -11.89 0.62
N ARG A 262 -14.78 -11.77 1.93
CA ARG A 262 -15.87 -10.98 2.53
C ARG A 262 -15.30 -9.78 3.27
N LEU A 263 -15.76 -8.60 2.91
CA LEU A 263 -15.25 -7.32 3.40
C LEU A 263 -16.38 -6.30 3.54
N GLY A 264 -16.72 -5.87 4.77
CA GLY A 264 -17.66 -4.78 4.99
C GLY A 264 -19.03 -4.98 4.32
N GLY A 265 -19.58 -6.21 4.37
CA GLY A 265 -20.82 -6.57 3.69
C GLY A 265 -20.68 -6.86 2.19
N GLN A 266 -19.52 -6.66 1.61
CA GLN A 266 -19.22 -6.99 0.23
C GLN A 266 -18.69 -8.41 0.10
N VAL A 267 -19.05 -9.10 -0.98
CA VAL A 267 -18.52 -10.41 -1.35
C VAL A 267 -17.77 -10.28 -2.67
N ILE A 268 -16.50 -10.64 -2.65
CA ILE A 268 -15.64 -10.65 -3.82
C ILE A 268 -15.45 -12.13 -4.20
N PRO A 269 -16.15 -12.61 -5.23
CA PRO A 269 -15.96 -13.98 -5.69
C PRO A 269 -14.59 -14.12 -6.35
N GLU A 270 -13.94 -15.24 -6.14
CA GLU A 270 -12.66 -15.58 -6.78
C GLU A 270 -11.63 -14.42 -6.80
N PRO A 271 -11.28 -13.85 -5.61
CA PRO A 271 -10.38 -12.71 -5.57
C PRO A 271 -9.01 -13.05 -6.15
N VAL A 272 -8.43 -12.08 -6.86
CA VAL A 272 -7.03 -12.16 -7.27
C VAL A 272 -6.17 -11.81 -6.07
N VAL A 273 -5.15 -12.63 -5.84
CA VAL A 273 -4.16 -12.43 -4.79
C VAL A 273 -2.76 -12.29 -5.35
N ASP A 274 -1.94 -11.47 -4.68
CA ASP A 274 -0.50 -11.42 -4.80
C ASP A 274 0.09 -12.12 -3.56
N LEU A 275 0.84 -13.21 -3.76
CA LEU A 275 1.39 -13.98 -2.65
C LEU A 275 2.56 -13.23 -2.03
N THR A 276 2.57 -13.15 -0.71
CA THR A 276 3.61 -12.49 0.08
C THR A 276 3.95 -13.33 1.31
N ASP A 277 5.12 -13.11 1.87
CA ASP A 277 5.55 -13.62 3.19
C ASP A 277 5.37 -12.57 4.31
N GLU A 278 4.96 -11.35 3.93
CA GLU A 278 4.64 -10.26 4.85
C GLU A 278 3.17 -10.34 5.32
N LEU A 279 2.73 -9.35 6.10
CA LEU A 279 1.35 -9.24 6.56
C LEU A 279 0.38 -9.15 5.37
N SER A 280 -0.70 -9.93 5.40
CA SER A 280 -1.75 -9.82 4.39
C SER A 280 -2.34 -8.41 4.37
N ALA A 281 -2.62 -7.88 3.16
CA ALA A 281 -3.06 -6.50 3.00
C ALA A 281 -4.08 -6.34 1.87
N LEU A 282 -5.01 -5.42 2.05
CA LEU A 282 -5.91 -4.93 1.01
C LEU A 282 -5.30 -3.70 0.38
N GLY A 283 -4.84 -3.80 -0.85
CA GLY A 283 -4.15 -2.73 -1.55
C GLY A 283 -5.01 -2.00 -2.57
N GLY A 284 -4.40 -1.00 -3.22
CA GLY A 284 -5.05 -0.03 -4.08
C GLY A 284 -5.85 -0.63 -5.25
N ALA A 285 -5.39 -1.73 -5.86
CA ALA A 285 -6.14 -2.36 -6.95
C ALA A 285 -7.51 -2.92 -6.51
N LEU A 286 -7.67 -3.28 -5.24
CA LEU A 286 -8.97 -3.61 -4.66
C LEU A 286 -9.67 -2.35 -4.14
N LEU A 287 -8.96 -1.52 -3.36
CA LEU A 287 -9.53 -0.34 -2.69
C LEU A 287 -10.11 0.67 -3.68
N ARG A 288 -9.58 0.76 -4.92
CA ARG A 288 -10.06 1.67 -5.96
C ARG A 288 -11.55 1.50 -6.32
N GLN A 289 -12.18 0.41 -5.92
CA GLN A 289 -13.59 0.16 -6.13
C GLN A 289 -14.48 0.72 -5.02
N PHE A 290 -13.87 1.28 -3.97
CA PHE A 290 -14.57 1.70 -2.74
C PHE A 290 -14.32 3.17 -2.39
N VAL A 291 -15.25 3.73 -1.65
CA VAL A 291 -15.05 4.84 -0.75
C VAL A 291 -14.71 4.24 0.61
N VAL A 292 -13.46 4.41 1.05
CA VAL A 292 -12.96 3.81 2.30
C VAL A 292 -12.89 4.90 3.36
N THR A 293 -13.64 4.76 4.45
CA THR A 293 -13.61 5.73 5.54
C THR A 293 -13.05 5.11 6.81
N PHE A 294 -12.01 5.74 7.35
CA PHE A 294 -11.37 5.36 8.61
C PHE A 294 -11.92 6.23 9.74
N ASP A 295 -12.50 5.60 10.76
CA ASP A 295 -12.97 6.25 11.99
C ASP A 295 -12.12 5.78 13.17
N PRO A 296 -10.96 6.42 13.40
CA PRO A 296 -10.05 6.02 14.48
C PRO A 296 -10.59 6.33 15.87
N ALA A 297 -11.62 7.19 15.98
CA ALA A 297 -12.26 7.46 17.27
C ALA A 297 -13.13 6.30 17.76
N ARG A 298 -13.57 5.42 16.84
CA ARG A 298 -14.45 4.28 17.13
C ARG A 298 -13.85 2.95 16.71
N ASP A 299 -12.57 2.94 16.32
CA ASP A 299 -11.86 1.75 15.84
C ASP A 299 -12.63 1.01 14.75
N ARG A 300 -12.97 1.72 13.66
CA ARG A 300 -13.77 1.19 12.55
C ARG A 300 -13.26 1.68 11.21
N VAL A 301 -13.42 0.81 10.21
CA VAL A 301 -13.25 1.14 8.80
C VAL A 301 -14.53 0.81 8.06
N PHE A 302 -14.95 1.67 7.15
CA PHE A 302 -16.15 1.49 6.33
C PHE A 302 -15.73 1.32 4.87
N PHE A 303 -16.32 0.34 4.21
CA PHE A 303 -16.12 0.11 2.79
C PHE A 303 -17.47 0.31 2.09
N HIS A 304 -17.60 1.44 1.42
CA HIS A 304 -18.80 1.76 0.66
C HIS A 304 -18.49 1.69 -0.84
N ARG A 305 -19.30 0.96 -1.57
CA ARG A 305 -19.21 0.88 -3.02
C ARG A 305 -20.32 1.73 -3.64
N PRO A 306 -19.98 2.82 -4.35
CA PRO A 306 -20.97 3.59 -5.09
C PRO A 306 -21.51 2.76 -6.26
N GLY A 307 -22.84 2.75 -6.45
CA GLY A 307 -23.50 1.99 -7.50
C GLY A 307 -23.77 0.54 -7.08
N GLU A 308 -25.05 0.21 -6.90
CA GLU A 308 -25.49 -1.11 -6.51
C GLU A 308 -25.48 -2.09 -7.68
N GLY A 309 -25.14 -3.36 -7.41
CA GLY A 309 -25.56 -4.53 -8.16
C GLY A 309 -24.50 -5.33 -8.89
N ALA A 310 -23.39 -4.76 -9.38
CA ALA A 310 -22.37 -5.58 -10.04
C ALA A 310 -21.38 -6.18 -9.04
N PRO A 311 -21.02 -7.47 -9.12
CA PRO A 311 -20.01 -8.05 -8.23
C PRO A 311 -18.67 -7.34 -8.39
N VAL A 312 -17.89 -7.23 -7.29
CA VAL A 312 -16.51 -6.77 -7.35
C VAL A 312 -15.73 -7.77 -8.19
N ARG A 313 -15.25 -7.36 -9.35
CA ARG A 313 -14.38 -8.18 -10.19
C ARG A 313 -12.96 -7.66 -10.11
N MET A 314 -12.04 -8.58 -9.97
CA MET A 314 -10.60 -8.29 -10.02
C MET A 314 -10.05 -8.93 -11.29
N GLU A 315 -9.61 -8.09 -12.23
CA GLU A 315 -8.92 -8.51 -13.44
C GLU A 315 -7.49 -7.98 -13.39
N VAL A 316 -6.56 -8.77 -13.90
CA VAL A 316 -5.15 -8.37 -14.03
C VAL A 316 -4.83 -8.28 -15.49
N ARG A 317 -5.01 -7.09 -16.05
CA ARG A 317 -4.60 -6.77 -17.43
C ARG A 317 -3.13 -6.46 -17.46
N SER A 318 -2.39 -7.03 -18.40
CA SER A 318 -0.94 -6.89 -18.50
C SER A 318 -0.50 -6.81 -19.96
N SER A 319 0.57 -6.05 -20.21
CA SER A 319 1.34 -6.11 -21.45
C SER A 319 2.36 -7.27 -21.45
N GLY A 320 2.61 -7.87 -20.28
CA GLY A 320 3.73 -8.78 -20.07
C GLY A 320 5.04 -8.07 -19.76
N LEU A 321 5.05 -6.74 -19.65
CA LEU A 321 6.25 -5.94 -19.44
C LEU A 321 6.15 -5.13 -18.14
N SER A 322 7.28 -4.98 -17.48
CA SER A 322 7.48 -4.01 -16.40
C SER A 322 8.58 -3.03 -16.81
N PHE A 323 8.45 -1.77 -16.42
CA PHE A 323 9.36 -0.72 -16.84
C PHE A 323 9.90 0.09 -15.68
N THR A 324 11.20 0.43 -15.74
CA THR A 324 11.77 1.57 -15.03
C THR A 324 11.72 2.78 -15.95
N ARG A 325 11.09 3.86 -15.52
CA ARG A 325 10.71 5.00 -16.37
C ARG A 325 11.61 6.20 -16.15
N THR A 326 12.06 6.80 -17.25
CA THR A 326 12.71 8.10 -17.29
C THR A 326 12.01 8.98 -18.34
N PRO A 327 12.18 10.29 -18.32
CA PRO A 327 11.60 11.15 -19.36
C PRO A 327 12.14 10.87 -20.77
N ALA A 328 13.36 10.32 -20.89
CA ALA A 328 14.01 10.07 -22.18
C ALA A 328 13.71 8.69 -22.76
N TYR A 329 13.59 7.68 -21.90
CA TYR A 329 13.32 6.28 -22.29
C TYR A 329 12.71 5.51 -21.13
N TRP A 330 12.04 4.41 -21.44
CA TRP A 330 11.66 3.39 -20.47
C TRP A 330 12.54 2.16 -20.68
N ARG A 331 13.15 1.67 -19.64
CA ARG A 331 13.89 0.43 -19.69
C ARG A 331 12.99 -0.74 -19.31
N VAL A 332 12.97 -1.79 -20.10
CA VAL A 332 12.31 -3.06 -19.76
C VAL A 332 13.00 -3.64 -18.53
N ALA A 333 12.31 -3.67 -17.40
CA ALA A 333 12.81 -4.20 -16.13
C ALA A 333 12.56 -5.70 -16.02
N ALA A 334 11.39 -6.18 -16.50
CA ALA A 334 11.06 -7.60 -16.55
C ALA A 334 10.08 -7.90 -17.68
N VAL A 335 10.10 -9.16 -18.11
CA VAL A 335 9.17 -9.74 -19.09
C VAL A 335 8.52 -10.96 -18.46
N ILE A 336 7.18 -11.02 -18.46
CA ILE A 336 6.44 -12.18 -17.94
C ILE A 336 6.61 -13.35 -18.89
N PRO A 337 7.08 -14.51 -18.43
CA PRO A 337 7.22 -15.70 -19.27
C PRO A 337 5.88 -16.11 -19.92
N GLY A 338 5.93 -16.50 -21.20
CA GLY A 338 4.76 -16.92 -21.94
C GLY A 338 3.78 -15.80 -22.31
N SER A 339 4.11 -14.53 -22.05
CA SER A 339 3.31 -13.37 -22.44
C SER A 339 3.45 -13.05 -23.93
N PRO A 340 2.53 -12.24 -24.51
CA PRO A 340 2.69 -11.70 -25.86
C PRO A 340 4.00 -10.95 -26.07
N ALA A 341 4.50 -10.25 -25.04
CA ALA A 341 5.78 -9.55 -25.07
C ALA A 341 6.98 -10.54 -25.17
N ALA A 342 6.95 -11.63 -24.41
CA ALA A 342 7.93 -12.69 -24.53
C ALA A 342 7.91 -13.35 -25.91
N ALA A 343 6.71 -13.60 -26.45
CA ALA A 343 6.55 -14.17 -27.81
C ALA A 343 7.05 -13.20 -28.91
N ALA A 344 7.01 -11.89 -28.67
CA ALA A 344 7.58 -10.88 -29.55
C ALA A 344 9.12 -10.77 -29.44
N GLY A 345 9.76 -11.57 -28.58
CA GLY A 345 11.22 -11.59 -28.41
C GLY A 345 11.78 -10.46 -27.53
N ILE A 346 10.91 -9.69 -26.85
CA ILE A 346 11.35 -8.60 -25.97
C ILE A 346 12.07 -9.17 -24.76
N VAL A 347 13.19 -8.56 -24.40
CA VAL A 347 14.03 -8.98 -23.26
C VAL A 347 14.30 -7.85 -22.27
N PRO A 348 14.57 -8.17 -20.98
CA PRO A 348 14.98 -7.16 -20.00
C PRO A 348 16.23 -6.39 -20.45
N GLY A 349 16.24 -5.09 -20.19
CA GLY A 349 17.33 -4.18 -20.54
C GLY A 349 17.07 -3.35 -21.79
N GLU A 350 16.16 -3.75 -22.67
CA GLU A 350 15.78 -2.97 -23.86
C GLU A 350 15.18 -1.62 -23.51
N LEU A 351 15.39 -0.65 -24.40
CA LEU A 351 14.98 0.74 -24.18
C LEU A 351 13.83 1.09 -25.11
N VAL A 352 12.69 1.42 -24.54
CA VAL A 352 11.51 1.94 -25.25
C VAL A 352 11.58 3.46 -25.27
N VAL A 353 11.47 4.05 -26.46
CA VAL A 353 11.52 5.49 -26.68
C VAL A 353 10.17 6.10 -27.09
N ARG A 354 9.26 5.25 -27.62
CA ARG A 354 7.90 5.68 -27.98
C ARG A 354 6.87 4.61 -27.59
N VAL A 355 5.67 5.07 -27.28
CA VAL A 355 4.45 4.26 -27.11
C VAL A 355 3.41 4.80 -28.10
N ASN A 356 2.91 3.96 -28.99
CA ASN A 356 1.97 4.35 -30.07
C ASN A 356 2.44 5.58 -30.85
N GLY A 357 3.74 5.62 -31.18
CA GLY A 357 4.37 6.71 -31.94
C GLY A 357 4.70 7.97 -31.12
N GLU A 358 4.20 8.10 -29.89
CA GLU A 358 4.51 9.24 -29.01
C GLU A 358 5.75 8.99 -28.14
N PRO A 359 6.61 9.99 -27.94
CA PRO A 359 7.75 9.88 -27.02
C PRO A 359 7.32 9.49 -25.61
N VAL A 360 8.07 8.59 -24.96
CA VAL A 360 7.77 8.09 -23.60
C VAL A 360 7.73 9.17 -22.54
N GLY A 361 8.40 10.29 -22.71
CA GLY A 361 8.35 11.44 -21.79
C GLY A 361 6.95 12.10 -21.67
N ARG A 362 6.00 11.73 -22.53
CA ARG A 362 4.60 12.15 -22.47
C ARG A 362 3.69 11.14 -21.74
N TRP A 363 4.27 10.04 -21.25
CA TRP A 363 3.56 8.94 -20.64
C TRP A 363 3.96 8.76 -19.20
N ASP A 364 2.98 8.54 -18.34
CA ASP A 364 3.14 8.03 -16.99
C ASP A 364 2.53 6.63 -16.87
N LEU A 365 2.70 5.99 -15.72
CA LEU A 365 2.13 4.67 -15.48
C LEU A 365 0.61 4.66 -15.64
N ALA A 366 -0.09 5.65 -15.12
CA ALA A 366 -1.55 5.71 -15.18
C ALA A 366 -2.07 5.82 -16.62
N ARG A 367 -1.37 6.56 -17.47
CA ARG A 367 -1.72 6.65 -18.90
C ARG A 367 -1.45 5.32 -19.63
N PHE A 368 -0.36 4.64 -19.29
CA PHE A 368 -0.03 3.34 -19.86
C PHE A 368 -1.03 2.26 -19.42
N GLU A 369 -1.41 2.23 -18.15
CA GLU A 369 -2.40 1.29 -17.61
C GLU A 369 -3.76 1.41 -18.33
N ARG A 370 -4.19 2.63 -18.65
CA ARG A 370 -5.42 2.82 -19.44
C ARG A 370 -5.35 2.19 -20.83
N LEU A 371 -4.18 2.09 -21.46
CA LEU A 371 -4.04 1.33 -22.71
C LEU A 371 -4.27 -0.16 -22.51
N LEU A 372 -3.86 -0.70 -21.35
CA LEU A 372 -4.03 -2.12 -21.04
C LEU A 372 -5.50 -2.51 -20.87
N GLU A 373 -6.38 -1.56 -20.55
CA GLU A 373 -7.82 -1.78 -20.44
C GLU A 373 -8.47 -1.97 -21.84
N GLY A 374 -7.81 -1.46 -22.88
CA GLY A 374 -8.28 -1.58 -24.27
C GLY A 374 -8.00 -2.95 -24.89
N SER A 375 -8.56 -3.15 -26.09
CA SER A 375 -8.34 -4.35 -26.91
C SER A 375 -7.31 -4.16 -28.02
N GLU A 376 -6.95 -2.90 -28.31
CA GLU A 376 -6.03 -2.58 -29.40
C GLU A 376 -4.58 -2.96 -29.04
N PRO A 377 -3.81 -3.49 -30.00
CA PRO A 377 -2.40 -3.74 -29.79
C PRO A 377 -1.64 -2.46 -29.50
N ILE A 378 -0.69 -2.53 -28.58
CA ILE A 378 0.19 -1.43 -28.20
C ILE A 378 1.46 -1.52 -29.05
N THR A 379 1.78 -0.45 -29.76
CA THR A 379 3.05 -0.35 -30.49
C THR A 379 4.10 0.28 -29.60
N LEU A 380 5.19 -0.45 -29.36
CA LEU A 380 6.37 0.03 -28.65
C LEU A 380 7.51 0.21 -29.64
N THR A 381 8.17 1.36 -29.60
CA THR A 381 9.37 1.63 -30.41
C THR A 381 10.59 1.51 -29.51
N PHE A 382 11.47 0.58 -29.84
CA PHE A 382 12.70 0.27 -29.12
C PHE A 382 13.89 0.94 -29.81
N LEU A 383 14.93 1.26 -29.03
CA LEU A 383 16.19 1.78 -29.53
C LEU A 383 17.24 0.66 -29.57
N GLU A 384 17.63 0.23 -30.78
CA GLU A 384 18.72 -0.71 -31.03
C GLU A 384 19.93 0.02 -31.63
N GLY A 385 20.91 0.33 -30.80
CA GLY A 385 22.01 1.22 -31.20
C GLY A 385 21.51 2.62 -31.59
N SER A 386 21.52 2.96 -32.87
CA SER A 386 20.97 4.22 -33.42
C SER A 386 19.68 4.02 -34.20
N THR A 387 19.12 2.82 -34.25
CA THR A 387 17.95 2.47 -35.06
C THR A 387 16.73 2.30 -34.17
N GLU A 388 15.59 2.85 -34.61
CA GLU A 388 14.30 2.60 -33.98
C GLU A 388 13.64 1.35 -34.61
N VAL A 389 13.23 0.38 -33.74
CA VAL A 389 12.56 -0.86 -34.14
C VAL A 389 11.22 -0.95 -33.44
N GLU A 390 10.16 -1.31 -34.15
CA GLU A 390 8.83 -1.42 -33.60
C GLU A 390 8.44 -2.86 -33.27
N ALA A 391 7.81 -3.06 -32.12
CA ALA A 391 7.10 -4.28 -31.76
C ALA A 391 5.65 -3.96 -31.37
N ARG A 392 4.73 -4.85 -31.77
CA ARG A 392 3.32 -4.78 -31.38
C ARG A 392 2.97 -5.87 -30.41
N ILE A 393 2.41 -5.49 -29.26
CA ILE A 393 2.01 -6.40 -28.21
C ILE A 393 0.54 -6.22 -27.88
N ALA A 394 -0.16 -7.32 -27.61
CA ALA A 394 -1.53 -7.28 -27.11
C ALA A 394 -1.54 -7.28 -25.59
N ALA A 395 -2.40 -6.45 -24.98
CA ALA A 395 -2.72 -6.61 -23.58
C ALA A 395 -3.55 -7.90 -23.37
N PHE A 396 -3.27 -8.62 -22.30
CA PHE A 396 -3.93 -9.88 -21.99
C PHE A 396 -4.36 -9.96 -20.52
N ASN A 397 -5.30 -10.84 -20.21
CA ASN A 397 -5.65 -11.14 -18.82
C ASN A 397 -4.66 -12.16 -18.28
N LEU A 398 -3.89 -11.78 -17.24
CA LEU A 398 -2.88 -12.66 -16.65
C LEU A 398 -3.52 -13.84 -15.91
N LEU A 399 -4.73 -13.67 -15.38
CA LEU A 399 -5.50 -14.67 -14.65
C LEU A 399 -6.91 -14.79 -15.29
N PRO A 400 -7.03 -15.56 -16.36
CA PRO A 400 -8.30 -15.74 -17.08
C PRO A 400 -9.39 -16.40 -16.24
#